data_af9b8e653b5010b8cc12ca1124804622
#
_entry.id   af9b8e653b5010b8cc12ca1124804622
#
_cell.length_a   1.000
_cell.length_b   1.000
_cell.length_c   1.000
_cell.angle_alpha   90.00
_cell.angle_beta   90.00
_cell.angle_gamma   90.00
#
_symmetry.space_group_name_H-M   'P 1'
#
loop_
_entity.id
_entity.type
_entity.pdbx_description
1 polymer ?
#
loop_
_entity_poly.entity_id
_entity_poly.type
_entity_poly.pdbx_seq_one_letter_code
_entity_poly.pdbx_strand_id
1 'polypeptide(L)' 'MYCDRCGEPAAEGDHTVCRAAREMEPPRYCAHCRRRMIVQVTPLGWTARCSQHGALQDAP' A
#
# COMPACT_ATOMS: atom_id res chain seq x y z
N MET A 1 -8.50 9.65 2.95
CA MET A 1 -7.70 8.43 2.76
C MET A 1 -6.93 8.52 1.45
N TYR A 2 -5.80 7.90 1.37
CA TYR A 2 -4.93 7.97 0.20
C TYR A 2 -4.84 6.62 -0.49
N CYS A 3 -4.57 6.64 -1.80
CA CYS A 3 -4.29 5.42 -2.53
C CYS A 3 -2.95 4.85 -2.06
N ASP A 4 -2.94 3.59 -1.69
CA ASP A 4 -1.73 2.95 -1.15
C ASP A 4 -0.70 2.60 -2.22
N ARG A 5 -0.99 2.86 -3.49
CA ARG A 5 -0.05 2.60 -4.57
C ARG A 5 0.55 3.88 -5.14
N CYS A 6 -0.26 4.89 -5.44
CA CYS A 6 0.23 6.11 -6.06
C CYS A 6 0.37 7.29 -5.08
N GLY A 7 -0.21 7.18 -3.89
CA GLY A 7 -0.13 8.22 -2.87
C GLY A 7 -1.06 9.40 -3.09
N GLU A 8 -1.89 9.37 -4.12
CA GLU A 8 -2.86 10.41 -4.37
C GLU A 8 -4.12 10.19 -3.52
N PRO A 9 -4.94 11.24 -3.29
CA PRO A 9 -6.18 11.05 -2.56
C PRO A 9 -7.06 9.99 -3.23
N ALA A 10 -7.55 9.06 -2.43
CA ALA A 10 -8.31 7.92 -2.95
C ALA A 10 -9.63 8.34 -3.61
N ALA A 11 -10.19 9.47 -3.18
CA ALA A 11 -11.44 9.97 -3.73
C ALA A 11 -11.26 10.73 -5.05
N GLU A 12 -10.02 10.99 -5.46
CA GLU A 12 -9.73 11.74 -6.67
C GLU A 12 -8.98 10.89 -7.67
N GLY A 13 -9.23 11.14 -8.95
CA GLY A 13 -8.55 10.46 -10.04
C GLY A 13 -9.04 9.04 -10.25
N ASP A 14 -8.45 8.39 -11.25
CA ASP A 14 -8.80 7.03 -11.60
C ASP A 14 -7.76 6.07 -11.00
N HIS A 15 -8.21 5.24 -10.08
CA HIS A 15 -7.37 4.25 -9.42
C HIS A 15 -7.59 2.83 -9.92
N THR A 16 -8.19 2.67 -11.08
CA THR A 16 -8.45 1.34 -11.64
C THR A 16 -7.16 0.56 -11.85
N VAL A 17 -6.14 1.21 -12.42
CA VAL A 17 -4.82 0.59 -12.60
C VAL A 17 -4.17 0.29 -11.26
N CYS A 18 -4.33 1.19 -10.29
CA CYS A 18 -3.76 0.99 -8.96
C CYS A 18 -4.38 -0.22 -8.27
N ARG A 19 -5.70 -0.40 -8.37
CA ARG A 19 -6.37 -1.56 -7.77
C ARG A 19 -5.95 -2.85 -8.43
N ALA A 20 -5.85 -2.86 -9.75
CA ALA A 20 -5.40 -4.04 -10.48
C ALA A 20 -3.97 -4.42 -10.10
N ALA A 21 -3.09 -3.43 -9.98
CA ALA A 21 -1.70 -3.67 -9.60
C ALA A 21 -1.59 -4.18 -8.16
N ARG A 22 -2.46 -3.70 -7.25
CA ARG A 22 -2.42 -4.10 -5.84
C ARG A 22 -2.79 -5.57 -5.62
N GLU A 23 -3.40 -6.20 -6.59
CA GLU A 23 -3.65 -7.64 -6.49
C GLU A 23 -2.36 -8.43 -6.53
N MET A 24 -1.32 -7.88 -7.15
CA MET A 24 -0.05 -8.57 -7.33
C MET A 24 1.12 -7.90 -6.63
N GLU A 25 0.94 -6.68 -6.15
CA GLU A 25 2.01 -5.89 -5.55
C GLU A 25 1.64 -5.47 -4.13
N PRO A 26 2.63 -5.33 -3.23
CA PRO A 26 2.38 -4.78 -1.91
C PRO A 26 2.07 -3.28 -1.97
N PRO A 27 1.45 -2.72 -0.93
CA PRO A 27 1.24 -1.28 -0.87
C PRO A 27 2.55 -0.53 -0.75
N ARG A 28 2.59 0.69 -1.29
CA ARG A 28 3.78 1.54 -1.23
C ARG A 28 3.62 2.70 -0.27
N TYR A 29 2.39 3.17 -0.08
CA TYR A 29 2.09 4.33 0.74
C TYR A 29 1.08 3.97 1.80
N CYS A 30 1.20 4.61 2.96
CA CYS A 30 0.21 4.45 4.01
C CYS A 30 -1.07 5.18 3.61
N ALA A 31 -2.19 4.45 3.61
CA ALA A 31 -3.48 5.03 3.22
C ALA A 31 -3.95 6.11 4.18
N HIS A 32 -3.39 6.17 5.39
CA HIS A 32 -3.81 7.13 6.41
C HIS A 32 -3.00 8.41 6.40
N CYS A 33 -1.69 8.33 6.13
CA CYS A 33 -0.81 9.49 6.24
C CYS A 33 0.01 9.77 4.99
N ARG A 34 -0.12 8.95 3.96
CA ARG A 34 0.59 9.11 2.70
C ARG A 34 2.10 8.95 2.81
N ARG A 35 2.60 8.45 3.92
CA ARG A 35 4.03 8.20 4.07
C ARG A 35 4.42 6.95 3.30
N ARG A 36 5.60 6.99 2.70
CA ARG A 36 6.11 5.82 2.01
C ARG A 36 6.45 4.75 3.03
N MET A 37 5.87 3.56 2.86
CA MET A 37 6.10 2.46 3.77
C MET A 37 7.36 1.70 3.42
N ILE A 38 7.95 1.06 4.43
CA ILE A 38 9.03 0.11 4.25
C ILE A 38 8.40 -1.22 3.88
N VAL A 39 8.68 -1.68 2.66
CA VAL A 39 8.09 -2.90 2.14
C VAL A 39 9.15 -3.97 2.02
N GLN A 40 8.83 -5.17 2.51
CA GLN A 40 9.70 -6.33 2.41
C GLN A 40 8.92 -7.49 1.79
N VAL A 41 9.45 -8.06 0.73
CA VAL A 41 8.84 -9.20 0.06
C VAL A 41 9.51 -10.48 0.55
N THR A 42 8.69 -11.47 0.92
CA THR A 42 9.16 -12.76 1.40
C THR A 42 8.54 -13.86 0.54
N PRO A 43 9.05 -15.11 0.64
CA PRO A 43 8.44 -16.22 -0.10
C PRO A 43 6.99 -16.49 0.30
N LEU A 44 6.55 -16.04 1.47
CA LEU A 44 5.20 -16.24 1.96
C LEU A 44 4.26 -15.07 1.64
N GLY A 45 4.79 -13.98 1.09
CA GLY A 45 4.01 -12.81 0.79
C GLY A 45 4.83 -11.54 0.97
N TRP A 46 4.25 -10.54 1.62
CA TRP A 46 4.94 -9.27 1.82
C TRP A 46 4.56 -8.67 3.18
N THR A 47 5.42 -7.78 3.68
CA THR A 47 5.09 -6.93 4.81
C THR A 47 5.37 -5.48 4.43
N ALA A 48 4.53 -4.57 4.89
CA ALA A 48 4.69 -3.14 4.68
C ALA A 48 4.49 -2.43 6.01
N ARG A 49 5.40 -1.52 6.34
CA ARG A 49 5.37 -0.86 7.63
C ARG A 49 5.38 0.65 7.49
N CYS A 50 4.43 1.28 8.16
CA CYS A 50 4.37 2.73 8.32
C CYS A 50 4.89 3.09 9.71
N SER A 51 5.75 4.11 9.79
CA SER A 51 6.31 4.54 11.07
C SER A 51 5.25 5.09 12.02
N GLN A 52 4.10 5.50 11.50
CA GLN A 52 3.02 6.10 12.29
C GLN A 52 1.89 5.11 12.60
N HIS A 53 1.62 4.18 11.73
CA HIS A 53 0.43 3.34 11.80
C HIS A 53 0.73 1.85 11.94
N GLY A 54 2.01 1.49 12.03
CA GLY A 54 2.40 0.11 12.22
C GLY A 54 2.46 -0.68 10.93
N ALA A 55 2.42 -2.01 11.06
CA ALA A 55 2.69 -2.91 9.96
C ALA A 55 1.41 -3.47 9.37
N LEU A 56 1.44 -3.66 8.05
CA LEU A 56 0.46 -4.44 7.30
C LEU A 56 1.18 -5.63 6.70
N GLN A 57 0.48 -6.72 6.50
CA GLN A 57 1.07 -7.88 5.86
C GLN A 57 0.04 -8.56 4.97
N ASP A 58 0.54 -9.29 3.98
CA ASP A 58 -0.31 -10.08 3.11
C ASP A 58 -0.92 -11.20 3.94
N ALA A 59 -2.23 -11.33 3.91
CA ALA A 59 -2.91 -12.38 4.66
C ALA A 59 -2.63 -13.73 3.99
N PRO A 60 -2.26 -14.73 4.77
CA PRO A 60 -2.04 -16.08 4.23
C PRO A 60 -3.34 -16.70 3.73
#